data_446c8f2c42f4cd763aa9d5761f764975
#
_entry.id   446c8f2c42f4cd763aa9d5761f764975
#
_cell.length_a   1.000
_cell.length_b   1.000
_cell.length_c   1.000
_cell.angle_alpha   90.00
_cell.angle_beta   90.00
_cell.angle_gamma   90.00
#
_symmetry.space_group_name_H-M   'P 1'
#
loop_
_entity.id
_entity.type
_entity.pdbx_description
1 polymer ?
#
loop_
_entity_poly.entity_id
_entity_poly.type
_entity_poly.pdbx_seq_one_letter_code
_entity_poly.pdbx_strand_id
1 'polypeptide(L)'
;MYLYNLKFHTINEQMAIIIKKVSSKKELQTFIRFNYELYKGNPYSVPDLYDDMLNTFSPKKNAAFEFCEADYFLAYEENKVVGRVAAIINHRANETWKKKEVRFGWIDFLDNQEISEALLGAVEEWGKERGMEAIVGPLGFTDMDAEGMLIEGFDQLGTMSTIYNYPYYQHHMERLGFEKEADWVEFKLTVPDKLPEKFVRISEIILEKYKLKIKKLKRSEIKSKNYGQKIFDLINEAYAPLYGYSQMTQGQINQYIRMYLPLIDLRMVSLVEDENENLVAVGISMPSLSEALQKAKGKMLPFGWFHLLKALFIKKPKVLDLLLVGVKPEYQSKGVNALLFYDLVPVYQQMGFKYGESNPELELNKKVQAQWGAFEAVQHKRRRAYKKMLVAGKKEEN
;
A
#
# COMPACT_ATOMS: atom_id res chain seq x y z
N MET A 1 14.05 61.76 -37.48
CA MET A 1 13.32 61.41 -36.24
C MET A 1 13.23 59.92 -36.19
N TYR A 2 14.22 59.26 -35.56
CA TYR A 2 14.28 57.79 -35.46
C TYR A 2 13.66 57.34 -34.14
N LEU A 3 12.57 56.59 -34.22
CA LEU A 3 11.95 55.94 -33.09
C LEU A 3 12.64 54.55 -32.86
N TYR A 4 13.38 54.45 -31.78
CA TYR A 4 13.92 53.18 -31.29
C TYR A 4 12.77 52.36 -30.67
N ASN A 5 12.41 51.22 -31.30
CA ASN A 5 11.58 50.20 -30.72
C ASN A 5 12.41 49.42 -29.69
N LEU A 6 12.27 49.74 -28.41
CA LEU A 6 12.72 48.92 -27.31
C LEU A 6 11.79 47.72 -27.17
N LYS A 7 12.22 46.54 -27.67
CA LYS A 7 11.64 45.26 -27.30
C LYS A 7 11.96 45.02 -25.85
N PHE A 8 10.98 45.15 -24.99
CA PHE A 8 11.06 44.61 -23.65
C PHE A 8 11.08 43.07 -23.77
N HIS A 9 12.23 42.45 -23.59
CA HIS A 9 12.33 41.07 -23.25
C HIS A 9 11.88 40.93 -21.78
N THR A 10 10.67 40.47 -21.58
CA THR A 10 10.25 39.96 -20.26
C THR A 10 11.08 38.71 -20.04
N ILE A 11 12.16 38.82 -19.26
CA ILE A 11 12.82 37.70 -18.67
C ILE A 11 11.79 37.16 -17.67
N ASN A 12 11.15 36.02 -18.00
CA ASN A 12 10.46 35.22 -17.02
C ASN A 12 11.57 34.71 -16.08
N GLU A 13 11.75 35.37 -14.94
CA GLU A 13 12.52 34.80 -13.83
C GLU A 13 11.75 33.55 -13.39
N GLN A 14 12.16 32.42 -13.94
CA GLN A 14 11.66 31.11 -13.53
C GLN A 14 12.12 30.92 -12.10
N MET A 15 11.16 30.96 -11.17
CA MET A 15 11.48 30.91 -9.73
C MET A 15 12.02 29.54 -9.37
N ALA A 16 13.22 29.50 -8.81
CA ALA A 16 13.92 28.27 -8.49
C ALA A 16 13.17 27.42 -7.45
N ILE A 17 13.00 26.14 -7.73
CA ILE A 17 12.49 25.16 -6.76
C ILE A 17 13.56 24.87 -5.72
N ILE A 18 13.24 25.09 -4.44
CA ILE A 18 14.15 24.86 -3.32
C ILE A 18 13.73 23.61 -2.56
N ILE A 19 14.63 22.64 -2.47
CA ILE A 19 14.41 21.42 -1.67
C ILE A 19 14.93 21.65 -0.25
N LYS A 20 14.09 21.32 0.74
CA LYS A 20 14.45 21.35 2.17
C LYS A 20 14.21 20.00 2.81
N LYS A 21 15.22 19.49 3.49
CA LYS A 21 15.09 18.31 4.36
C LYS A 21 14.24 18.67 5.57
N VAL A 22 13.28 17.81 5.88
CA VAL A 22 12.43 17.91 7.09
C VAL A 22 13.29 17.65 8.32
N SER A 23 13.41 18.62 9.20
CA SER A 23 14.26 18.56 10.41
C SER A 23 13.48 18.78 11.71
N SER A 24 12.26 19.26 11.63
CA SER A 24 11.43 19.60 12.77
C SER A 24 10.05 18.91 12.72
N LYS A 25 9.42 18.79 13.89
CA LYS A 25 8.04 18.31 14.01
C LYS A 25 7.05 19.15 13.19
N LYS A 26 7.27 20.47 13.11
CA LYS A 26 6.42 21.38 12.33
C LYS A 26 6.54 21.10 10.83
N GLU A 27 7.75 20.87 10.35
CA GLU A 27 7.98 20.51 8.94
C GLU A 27 7.42 19.15 8.61
N LEU A 28 7.54 18.15 9.51
CA LEU A 28 6.91 16.84 9.35
C LEU A 28 5.38 16.96 9.26
N GLN A 29 4.79 17.82 10.08
CA GLN A 29 3.35 18.10 9.98
C GLN A 29 2.99 18.76 8.65
N THR A 30 3.84 19.62 8.11
CA THR A 30 3.66 20.24 6.79
C THR A 30 3.78 19.19 5.69
N PHE A 31 4.76 18.29 5.77
CA PHE A 31 4.94 17.14 4.88
C PHE A 31 3.68 16.27 4.80
N ILE A 32 3.10 15.92 5.94
CA ILE A 32 1.87 15.11 5.99
C ILE A 32 0.68 15.88 5.40
N ARG A 33 0.52 17.16 5.78
CA ARG A 33 -0.64 17.97 5.37
C ARG A 33 -0.67 18.30 3.89
N PHE A 34 0.48 18.35 3.23
CA PHE A 34 0.54 18.65 1.79
C PHE A 34 -0.34 17.70 0.97
N ASN A 35 -0.35 16.40 1.25
CA ASN A 35 -1.22 15.44 0.57
C ASN A 35 -2.71 15.78 0.74
N TYR A 36 -3.15 16.14 1.95
CA TYR A 36 -4.57 16.46 2.19
C TYR A 36 -5.01 17.73 1.46
N GLU A 37 -4.12 18.72 1.32
CA GLU A 37 -4.43 19.94 0.57
C GLU A 37 -4.40 19.70 -0.94
N LEU A 38 -3.45 18.90 -1.45
CA LEU A 38 -3.33 18.57 -2.86
C LEU A 38 -4.58 17.83 -3.38
N TYR A 39 -5.09 16.86 -2.61
CA TYR A 39 -6.25 16.05 -3.00
C TYR A 39 -7.58 16.55 -2.41
N LYS A 40 -7.60 17.76 -1.86
CA LYS A 40 -8.81 18.32 -1.27
C LYS A 40 -9.96 18.42 -2.29
N GLY A 41 -11.07 17.74 -1.97
CA GLY A 41 -12.25 17.69 -2.84
C GLY A 41 -12.17 16.66 -3.97
N ASN A 42 -11.08 15.93 -4.11
CA ASN A 42 -11.01 14.81 -5.05
C ASN A 42 -11.93 13.67 -4.56
N PRO A 43 -12.88 13.18 -5.40
CA PRO A 43 -13.84 12.17 -4.98
C PRO A 43 -13.27 10.75 -4.89
N TYR A 44 -12.07 10.51 -5.42
CA TYR A 44 -11.45 9.19 -5.53
C TYR A 44 -10.29 8.98 -4.56
N SER A 45 -9.69 10.06 -4.07
CA SER A 45 -8.62 9.99 -3.08
C SER A 45 -9.17 9.65 -1.69
N VAL A 46 -8.51 8.73 -1.00
CA VAL A 46 -8.82 8.34 0.38
C VAL A 46 -7.67 8.82 1.27
N PRO A 47 -7.90 9.78 2.16
CA PRO A 47 -6.85 10.31 3.00
C PRO A 47 -6.46 9.32 4.10
N ASP A 48 -5.17 9.16 4.33
CA ASP A 48 -4.65 8.47 5.51
C ASP A 48 -5.09 9.16 6.81
N LEU A 49 -5.06 8.44 7.93
CA LEU A 49 -5.25 9.06 9.23
C LEU A 49 -3.98 9.83 9.64
N TYR A 50 -4.16 11.08 9.99
CA TYR A 50 -3.05 11.99 10.31
C TYR A 50 -2.15 11.47 11.45
N ASP A 51 -2.76 10.90 12.49
CA ASP A 51 -2.01 10.36 13.63
C ASP A 51 -1.25 9.08 13.26
N ASP A 52 -1.79 8.27 12.33
CA ASP A 52 -1.10 7.09 11.80
C ASP A 52 0.11 7.52 10.95
N MET A 53 -0.03 8.57 10.13
CA MET A 53 1.11 9.11 9.39
C MET A 53 2.20 9.66 10.32
N LEU A 54 1.84 10.34 11.41
CA LEU A 54 2.82 10.76 12.42
C LEU A 54 3.55 9.59 13.08
N ASN A 55 2.88 8.45 13.23
CA ASN A 55 3.48 7.24 13.76
C ASN A 55 4.38 6.56 12.72
N THR A 56 3.92 6.47 11.47
CA THR A 56 4.65 5.89 10.32
C THR A 56 6.00 6.59 10.11
N PHE A 57 6.05 7.92 10.19
CA PHE A 57 7.28 8.70 10.02
C PHE A 57 8.11 8.87 11.30
N SER A 58 7.73 8.21 12.40
CA SER A 58 8.43 8.33 13.68
C SER A 58 9.37 7.14 13.91
N PRO A 59 10.71 7.36 13.99
CA PRO A 59 11.65 6.29 14.31
C PRO A 59 11.40 5.60 15.65
N LYS A 60 10.70 6.29 16.58
CA LYS A 60 10.36 5.72 17.89
C LYS A 60 9.11 4.85 17.89
N LYS A 61 8.27 4.94 16.85
CA LYS A 61 6.96 4.29 16.83
C LYS A 61 6.81 3.26 15.70
N ASN A 62 7.50 3.45 14.59
CA ASN A 62 7.48 2.54 13.46
C ASN A 62 8.63 1.53 13.59
N ALA A 63 8.28 0.26 13.76
CA ALA A 63 9.23 -0.83 13.89
C ALA A 63 10.10 -1.04 12.63
N ALA A 64 9.68 -0.54 11.46
CA ALA A 64 10.48 -0.63 10.25
C ALA A 64 11.84 0.09 10.39
N PHE A 65 11.98 1.06 11.28
CA PHE A 65 13.25 1.73 11.56
C PHE A 65 14.30 0.83 12.25
N GLU A 66 13.94 -0.41 12.63
CA GLU A 66 14.92 -1.41 13.06
C GLU A 66 15.89 -1.78 11.93
N PHE A 67 15.47 -1.60 10.66
CA PHE A 67 16.25 -1.98 9.47
C PHE A 67 16.08 -1.02 8.28
N CYS A 68 15.41 0.11 8.47
CA CYS A 68 15.26 1.14 7.46
C CYS A 68 15.91 2.46 7.90
N GLU A 69 16.46 3.19 6.93
CA GLU A 69 16.79 4.59 7.05
C GLU A 69 15.81 5.41 6.22
N ALA A 70 15.46 6.60 6.68
CA ALA A 70 14.63 7.50 5.89
C ALA A 70 14.88 8.97 6.22
N ASP A 71 14.78 9.79 5.17
CA ASP A 71 14.69 11.25 5.25
C ASP A 71 13.51 11.74 4.40
N TYR A 72 12.98 12.90 4.75
CA TYR A 72 11.82 13.48 4.10
C TYR A 72 12.18 14.85 3.53
N PHE A 73 11.66 15.14 2.34
CA PHE A 73 11.97 16.39 1.63
C PHE A 73 10.70 17.12 1.23
N LEU A 74 10.74 18.44 1.31
CA LEU A 74 9.72 19.37 0.86
C LEU A 74 10.29 20.23 -0.26
N ALA A 75 9.55 20.35 -1.36
CA ALA A 75 9.84 21.31 -2.41
C ALA A 75 9.09 22.62 -2.14
N TYR A 76 9.80 23.72 -2.24
CA TYR A 76 9.26 25.06 -2.10
C TYR A 76 9.45 25.86 -3.38
N GLU A 77 8.40 26.55 -3.78
CA GLU A 77 8.43 27.64 -4.75
C GLU A 77 8.11 28.92 -3.98
N GLU A 78 9.05 29.88 -3.94
CA GLU A 78 9.04 30.99 -3.01
C GLU A 78 8.96 30.49 -1.56
N ASN A 79 7.82 30.70 -0.88
CA ASN A 79 7.56 30.24 0.50
C ASN A 79 6.42 29.23 0.59
N LYS A 80 5.93 28.74 -0.56
CA LYS A 80 4.83 27.76 -0.61
C LYS A 80 5.40 26.37 -0.83
N VAL A 81 4.85 25.37 -0.11
CA VAL A 81 5.15 23.98 -0.38
C VAL A 81 4.43 23.57 -1.66
N VAL A 82 5.18 23.04 -2.63
CA VAL A 82 4.68 22.60 -3.93
C VAL A 82 4.89 21.11 -4.19
N GLY A 83 5.60 20.43 -3.28
CA GLY A 83 5.77 18.99 -3.37
C GLY A 83 6.45 18.41 -2.12
N ARG A 84 6.39 17.07 -2.03
CA ARG A 84 7.00 16.28 -0.97
C ARG A 84 7.49 14.94 -1.50
N VAL A 85 8.49 14.35 -0.87
CA VAL A 85 8.95 12.98 -1.11
C VAL A 85 9.69 12.43 0.11
N ALA A 86 9.55 11.14 0.37
CA ALA A 86 10.38 10.39 1.30
C ALA A 86 11.47 9.63 0.55
N ALA A 87 12.71 9.71 1.01
CA ALA A 87 13.80 8.82 0.62
C ALA A 87 13.94 7.74 1.69
N ILE A 88 14.00 6.47 1.28
CA ILE A 88 14.01 5.32 2.18
C ILE A 88 15.00 4.28 1.68
N ILE A 89 15.82 3.73 2.57
CA ILE A 89 16.58 2.51 2.31
C ILE A 89 16.06 1.43 3.24
N ASN A 90 15.54 0.35 2.66
CA ASN A 90 15.22 -0.86 3.39
C ASN A 90 16.42 -1.83 3.25
N HIS A 91 17.31 -1.85 4.23
CA HIS A 91 18.52 -2.68 4.22
C HIS A 91 18.21 -4.17 4.13
N ARG A 92 17.13 -4.61 4.81
CA ARG A 92 16.71 -6.02 4.77
C ARG A 92 16.24 -6.45 3.39
N ALA A 93 15.41 -5.63 2.72
CA ALA A 93 14.99 -5.91 1.36
C ALA A 93 16.20 -5.90 0.39
N ASN A 94 17.08 -4.92 0.50
CA ASN A 94 18.29 -4.84 -0.30
C ASN A 94 19.18 -6.08 -0.11
N GLU A 95 19.35 -6.56 1.11
CA GLU A 95 20.09 -7.78 1.42
C GLU A 95 19.38 -9.04 0.86
N THR A 96 18.08 -9.19 1.11
CA THR A 96 17.27 -10.33 0.66
C THR A 96 17.30 -10.48 -0.85
N TRP A 97 17.16 -9.36 -1.57
CA TRP A 97 17.09 -9.34 -3.04
C TRP A 97 18.43 -9.04 -3.72
N LYS A 98 19.51 -8.90 -2.93
CA LYS A 98 20.87 -8.58 -3.42
C LYS A 98 20.89 -7.33 -4.32
N LYS A 99 20.21 -6.29 -3.87
CA LYS A 99 20.07 -5.01 -4.57
C LYS A 99 20.67 -3.88 -3.74
N LYS A 100 20.97 -2.76 -4.40
CA LYS A 100 21.38 -1.51 -3.77
C LYS A 100 20.44 -0.41 -4.24
N GLU A 101 19.24 -0.38 -3.66
CA GLU A 101 18.18 0.49 -4.10
C GLU A 101 17.78 1.46 -2.98
N VAL A 102 17.64 2.75 -3.35
CA VAL A 102 16.90 3.73 -2.57
C VAL A 102 15.47 3.77 -3.08
N ARG A 103 14.52 3.74 -2.15
CA ARG A 103 13.09 3.88 -2.45
C ARG A 103 12.70 5.35 -2.40
N PHE A 104 11.86 5.81 -3.33
CA PHE A 104 11.07 7.02 -3.12
C PHE A 104 9.64 6.63 -2.76
N GLY A 105 9.09 7.28 -1.72
CA GLY A 105 7.73 7.02 -1.25
C GLY A 105 7.03 8.32 -0.87
N TRP A 106 5.72 8.27 -0.64
CA TRP A 106 4.90 9.44 -0.27
C TRP A 106 5.20 10.67 -1.14
N ILE A 107 5.45 10.43 -2.44
CA ILE A 107 5.71 11.49 -3.40
C ILE A 107 4.41 12.14 -3.84
N ASP A 108 4.32 13.46 -3.63
CA ASP A 108 3.22 14.28 -4.10
C ASP A 108 3.77 15.63 -4.58
N PHE A 109 3.25 16.14 -5.70
CA PHE A 109 3.71 17.40 -6.28
C PHE A 109 2.65 18.02 -7.19
N LEU A 110 2.71 19.36 -7.36
CA LEU A 110 1.93 20.07 -8.34
C LEU A 110 2.45 19.76 -9.75
N ASP A 111 1.58 19.84 -10.75
CA ASP A 111 1.92 19.54 -12.16
C ASP A 111 2.94 20.54 -12.74
N ASN A 112 4.19 20.35 -12.36
CA ASN A 112 5.35 21.09 -12.86
C ASN A 112 6.57 20.16 -12.87
N GLN A 113 7.19 20.00 -14.04
CA GLN A 113 8.33 19.08 -14.25
C GLN A 113 9.53 19.40 -13.36
N GLU A 114 9.81 20.68 -13.11
CA GLU A 114 10.92 21.11 -12.27
C GLU A 114 10.75 20.67 -10.82
N ILE A 115 9.50 20.61 -10.31
CA ILE A 115 9.21 20.16 -8.96
C ILE A 115 9.51 18.67 -8.84
N SER A 116 9.02 17.84 -9.77
CA SER A 116 9.26 16.41 -9.76
C SER A 116 10.74 16.06 -9.94
N GLU A 117 11.44 16.78 -10.83
CA GLU A 117 12.87 16.62 -11.04
C GLU A 117 13.67 16.97 -9.78
N ALA A 118 13.38 18.09 -9.14
CA ALA A 118 14.05 18.51 -7.92
C ALA A 118 13.81 17.52 -6.76
N LEU A 119 12.57 17.03 -6.59
CA LEU A 119 12.24 16.05 -5.55
C LEU A 119 12.95 14.72 -5.75
N LEU A 120 12.88 14.16 -6.96
CA LEU A 120 13.50 12.88 -7.27
C LEU A 120 15.03 13.01 -7.28
N GLY A 121 15.57 14.13 -7.77
CA GLY A 121 16.98 14.45 -7.68
C GLY A 121 17.50 14.46 -6.25
N ALA A 122 16.74 14.99 -5.29
CA ALA A 122 17.11 14.94 -3.89
C ALA A 122 17.16 13.51 -3.33
N VAL A 123 16.25 12.62 -3.77
CA VAL A 123 16.29 11.20 -3.40
C VAL A 123 17.48 10.49 -4.06
N GLU A 124 17.78 10.80 -5.33
CA GLU A 124 18.92 10.25 -6.05
C GLU A 124 20.24 10.59 -5.34
N GLU A 125 20.44 11.86 -5.00
CA GLU A 125 21.66 12.31 -4.29
C GLU A 125 21.77 11.66 -2.90
N TRP A 126 20.67 11.66 -2.13
CA TRP A 126 20.62 11.01 -0.82
C TRP A 126 20.95 9.51 -0.90
N GLY A 127 20.49 8.83 -1.96
CA GLY A 127 20.81 7.43 -2.23
C GLY A 127 22.27 7.21 -2.63
N LYS A 128 22.81 8.05 -3.53
CA LYS A 128 24.22 8.00 -3.96
C LYS A 128 25.20 8.18 -2.80
N GLU A 129 24.94 9.12 -1.91
CA GLU A 129 25.73 9.33 -0.70
C GLU A 129 25.81 8.08 0.19
N ARG A 130 24.81 7.18 0.08
CA ARG A 130 24.71 5.92 0.84
C ARG A 130 25.06 4.67 0.03
N GLY A 131 25.67 4.87 -1.16
CA GLY A 131 26.15 3.79 -2.02
C GLY A 131 25.04 3.01 -2.73
N MET A 132 23.87 3.62 -2.92
CA MET A 132 22.79 3.01 -3.71
C MET A 132 23.08 3.17 -5.20
N GLU A 133 22.69 2.18 -5.98
CA GLU A 133 22.94 2.08 -7.43
C GLU A 133 21.67 2.33 -8.27
N ALA A 134 20.49 2.30 -7.65
CA ALA A 134 19.23 2.57 -8.32
C ALA A 134 18.24 3.28 -7.38
N ILE A 135 17.31 4.03 -7.97
CA ILE A 135 16.12 4.59 -7.31
C ILE A 135 14.87 3.86 -7.80
N VAL A 136 13.99 3.47 -6.88
CA VAL A 136 12.78 2.69 -7.17
C VAL A 136 11.59 3.22 -6.37
N GLY A 137 10.39 3.20 -6.94
CA GLY A 137 9.17 3.59 -6.23
C GLY A 137 8.00 3.98 -7.13
N PRO A 138 6.90 4.50 -6.54
CA PRO A 138 6.77 4.76 -5.10
C PRO A 138 6.58 3.47 -4.29
N LEU A 139 7.38 3.33 -3.24
CA LEU A 139 7.36 2.23 -2.28
C LEU A 139 7.51 2.77 -0.86
N GLY A 140 6.85 2.15 0.11
CA GLY A 140 6.98 2.50 1.52
C GLY A 140 8.22 1.88 2.19
N PHE A 141 8.22 1.89 3.52
CA PHE A 141 9.26 1.23 4.32
C PHE A 141 9.28 -0.28 4.05
N THR A 142 8.11 -0.89 3.94
CA THR A 142 7.92 -2.34 3.72
C THR A 142 6.73 -2.57 2.79
N ASP A 143 6.54 -3.81 2.35
CA ASP A 143 5.42 -4.23 1.51
C ASP A 143 4.04 -4.21 2.21
N MET A 144 4.02 -3.83 3.48
CA MET A 144 2.78 -3.57 4.22
C MET A 144 2.34 -2.10 4.13
N ASP A 145 3.18 -1.24 3.58
CA ASP A 145 2.83 0.13 3.22
C ASP A 145 2.23 0.19 1.81
N ALA A 146 1.57 1.30 1.48
CA ALA A 146 1.01 1.49 0.16
C ALA A 146 2.10 1.57 -0.93
N GLU A 147 1.92 0.81 -2.02
CA GLU A 147 2.87 0.64 -3.10
C GLU A 147 2.29 1.00 -4.47
N GLY A 148 3.15 1.47 -5.33
CA GLY A 148 2.87 1.70 -6.74
C GLY A 148 2.05 2.96 -7.02
N MET A 149 2.47 3.71 -8.02
CA MET A 149 1.77 4.86 -8.59
C MET A 149 0.57 4.37 -9.38
N LEU A 150 -0.61 4.96 -9.15
CA LEU A 150 -1.80 4.66 -9.94
C LEU A 150 -1.56 5.06 -11.41
N ILE A 151 -1.79 4.14 -12.35
CA ILE A 151 -1.62 4.36 -13.79
C ILE A 151 -2.90 4.07 -14.59
N GLU A 152 -3.86 3.31 -14.02
CA GLU A 152 -5.18 3.06 -14.57
C GLU A 152 -6.23 3.09 -13.45
N GLY A 153 -7.45 3.54 -13.74
CA GLY A 153 -8.56 3.58 -12.78
C GLY A 153 -8.58 4.85 -11.93
N PHE A 154 -8.20 5.99 -12.49
CA PHE A 154 -8.21 7.30 -11.83
C PHE A 154 -9.60 7.78 -11.41
N ASP A 155 -10.65 7.20 -12.00
CA ASP A 155 -12.07 7.41 -11.71
C ASP A 155 -12.65 6.41 -10.72
N GLN A 156 -11.81 5.60 -10.10
CA GLN A 156 -12.19 4.62 -9.09
C GLN A 156 -11.80 5.09 -7.68
N LEU A 157 -12.70 4.86 -6.71
CA LEU A 157 -12.42 5.18 -5.31
C LEU A 157 -11.23 4.34 -4.82
N GLY A 158 -10.24 4.98 -4.22
CA GLY A 158 -9.11 4.31 -3.58
C GLY A 158 -9.54 3.48 -2.36
N THR A 159 -8.66 2.62 -1.89
CA THR A 159 -8.80 1.93 -0.60
C THR A 159 -7.89 2.55 0.46
N MET A 160 -8.07 2.15 1.71
CA MET A 160 -7.21 2.63 2.81
C MET A 160 -5.75 2.17 2.70
N SER A 161 -5.47 1.18 1.87
CA SER A 161 -4.13 0.59 1.70
C SER A 161 -3.44 1.00 0.40
N THR A 162 -4.02 1.97 -0.35
CA THR A 162 -3.51 2.31 -1.68
C THR A 162 -3.28 3.81 -1.87
N ILE A 163 -2.29 4.16 -2.67
CA ILE A 163 -1.96 5.54 -3.04
C ILE A 163 -2.96 6.02 -4.10
N TYR A 164 -3.41 7.27 -4.02
CA TYR A 164 -4.00 7.99 -5.13
C TYR A 164 -3.02 9.06 -5.63
N ASN A 165 -2.91 9.20 -6.93
CA ASN A 165 -2.14 10.26 -7.59
C ASN A 165 -2.86 10.71 -8.86
N TYR A 166 -2.56 11.91 -9.34
CA TYR A 166 -3.10 12.43 -10.59
C TYR A 166 -2.45 11.77 -11.82
N PRO A 167 -3.14 11.75 -12.99
CA PRO A 167 -2.62 11.13 -14.22
C PRO A 167 -1.29 11.69 -14.71
N TYR A 168 -0.98 12.97 -14.43
CA TYR A 168 0.26 13.61 -14.91
C TYR A 168 1.54 12.98 -14.31
N TYR A 169 1.44 12.27 -13.18
CA TYR A 169 2.61 11.67 -12.51
C TYR A 169 3.37 10.72 -13.42
N GLN A 170 2.70 9.85 -14.17
CA GLN A 170 3.39 8.90 -15.06
C GLN A 170 4.17 9.61 -16.17
N HIS A 171 3.65 10.72 -16.72
CA HIS A 171 4.38 11.50 -17.73
C HIS A 171 5.66 12.13 -17.16
N HIS A 172 5.63 12.55 -15.90
CA HIS A 172 6.83 13.04 -15.21
C HIS A 172 7.87 11.92 -15.04
N MET A 173 7.45 10.71 -14.63
CA MET A 173 8.36 9.57 -14.49
C MET A 173 9.03 9.23 -15.82
N GLU A 174 8.25 9.13 -16.89
CA GLU A 174 8.74 8.83 -18.24
C GLU A 174 9.76 9.90 -18.73
N ARG A 175 9.46 11.18 -18.57
CA ARG A 175 10.35 12.29 -18.93
C ARG A 175 11.66 12.29 -18.13
N LEU A 176 11.63 11.84 -16.89
CA LEU A 176 12.81 11.73 -16.03
C LEU A 176 13.63 10.44 -16.26
N GLY A 177 13.22 9.61 -17.24
CA GLY A 177 13.93 8.39 -17.62
C GLY A 177 13.71 7.21 -16.68
N PHE A 178 12.60 7.22 -15.95
CA PHE A 178 12.19 6.06 -15.18
C PHE A 178 11.49 5.02 -16.05
N GLU A 179 11.79 3.75 -15.80
CA GLU A 179 11.20 2.60 -16.48
C GLU A 179 10.32 1.79 -15.54
N LYS A 180 9.44 0.96 -16.11
CA LYS A 180 8.63 0.02 -15.34
C LYS A 180 9.52 -0.97 -14.59
N GLU A 181 9.35 -1.09 -13.28
CA GLU A 181 9.95 -2.15 -12.47
C GLU A 181 8.93 -3.25 -12.16
N ALA A 182 7.77 -2.90 -11.60
CA ALA A 182 6.71 -3.85 -11.27
C ALA A 182 5.33 -3.21 -11.41
N ASP A 183 4.35 -4.01 -11.81
CA ASP A 183 2.95 -3.59 -11.81
C ASP A 183 2.13 -4.44 -10.83
N TRP A 184 1.13 -3.82 -10.22
CA TRP A 184 0.06 -4.45 -9.47
C TRP A 184 -1.27 -4.16 -10.12
N VAL A 185 -2.18 -5.10 -10.02
CA VAL A 185 -3.56 -4.99 -10.49
C VAL A 185 -4.53 -5.16 -9.33
N GLU A 186 -5.66 -4.46 -9.38
CA GLU A 186 -6.72 -4.55 -8.39
C GLU A 186 -8.01 -4.96 -9.05
N PHE A 187 -8.74 -5.87 -8.40
CA PHE A 187 -10.00 -6.42 -8.90
C PHE A 187 -11.17 -5.98 -8.03
N LYS A 188 -12.25 -5.60 -8.69
CA LYS A 188 -13.55 -5.47 -8.08
C LYS A 188 -14.35 -6.72 -8.36
N LEU A 189 -14.84 -7.37 -7.30
CA LEU A 189 -15.56 -8.62 -7.37
C LEU A 189 -17.02 -8.41 -6.95
N THR A 190 -17.95 -9.06 -7.64
CA THR A 190 -19.33 -9.15 -7.17
C THR A 190 -19.44 -10.30 -6.15
N VAL A 191 -20.00 -10.03 -4.97
CA VAL A 191 -20.34 -11.08 -4.01
C VAL A 191 -21.51 -11.86 -4.57
N PRO A 192 -21.36 -13.15 -4.90
CA PRO A 192 -22.43 -13.91 -5.54
C PRO A 192 -23.59 -14.14 -4.57
N ASP A 193 -24.82 -14.17 -5.08
CA ASP A 193 -26.00 -14.47 -4.26
C ASP A 193 -25.98 -15.92 -3.73
N LYS A 194 -25.33 -16.84 -4.48
CA LYS A 194 -25.10 -18.23 -4.08
C LYS A 194 -23.73 -18.69 -4.56
N LEU A 195 -22.98 -19.36 -3.69
CA LEU A 195 -21.73 -20.01 -4.12
C LEU A 195 -22.03 -21.04 -5.23
N PRO A 196 -21.23 -21.06 -6.32
CA PRO A 196 -21.38 -22.06 -7.35
C PRO A 196 -21.24 -23.48 -6.76
N GLU A 197 -22.13 -24.41 -7.14
CA GLU A 197 -22.13 -25.78 -6.61
C GLU A 197 -20.81 -26.53 -6.87
N LYS A 198 -20.21 -26.26 -8.03
CA LYS A 198 -18.87 -26.79 -8.36
C LYS A 198 -17.83 -26.36 -7.34
N PHE A 199 -17.91 -25.10 -6.87
CA PHE A 199 -16.98 -24.54 -5.89
C PHE A 199 -17.16 -25.19 -4.51
N VAL A 200 -18.41 -25.36 -4.08
CA VAL A 200 -18.76 -26.07 -2.83
C VAL A 200 -18.19 -27.48 -2.86
N ARG A 201 -18.50 -28.25 -3.93
CA ARG A 201 -18.02 -29.63 -4.09
C ARG A 201 -16.49 -29.76 -4.09
N ILE A 202 -15.80 -28.85 -4.77
CA ILE A 202 -14.32 -28.84 -4.79
C ILE A 202 -13.79 -28.58 -3.39
N SER A 203 -14.38 -27.65 -2.64
CA SER A 203 -13.97 -27.34 -1.29
C SER A 203 -14.13 -28.52 -0.35
N GLU A 204 -15.25 -29.25 -0.42
CA GLU A 204 -15.48 -30.45 0.38
C GLU A 204 -14.45 -31.54 0.07
N ILE A 205 -14.15 -31.78 -1.21
CA ILE A 205 -13.11 -32.74 -1.63
C ILE A 205 -11.73 -32.33 -1.08
N ILE A 206 -11.38 -31.06 -1.08
CA ILE A 206 -10.09 -30.56 -0.58
C ILE A 206 -10.00 -30.76 0.94
N LEU A 207 -11.06 -30.44 1.68
CA LEU A 207 -11.12 -30.65 3.13
C LEU A 207 -10.87 -32.11 3.48
N GLU A 208 -11.56 -33.05 2.80
CA GLU A 208 -11.43 -34.48 3.03
C GLU A 208 -10.04 -35.02 2.60
N LYS A 209 -9.63 -34.71 1.35
CA LYS A 209 -8.39 -35.24 0.76
C LYS A 209 -7.14 -34.85 1.53
N TYR A 210 -7.08 -33.62 2.02
CA TYR A 210 -5.91 -33.10 2.73
C TYR A 210 -6.15 -33.05 4.24
N LYS A 211 -7.27 -33.58 4.75
CA LYS A 211 -7.67 -33.61 6.15
C LYS A 211 -7.58 -32.25 6.83
N LEU A 212 -8.08 -31.23 6.12
CA LEU A 212 -8.05 -29.83 6.54
C LEU A 212 -9.34 -29.51 7.31
N LYS A 213 -9.27 -28.47 8.16
CA LYS A 213 -10.41 -27.94 8.91
C LYS A 213 -10.50 -26.44 8.77
N ILE A 214 -11.71 -25.93 8.57
CA ILE A 214 -11.96 -24.49 8.67
C ILE A 214 -12.13 -24.13 10.13
N LYS A 215 -11.29 -23.21 10.60
CA LYS A 215 -11.27 -22.74 11.98
C LYS A 215 -11.89 -21.37 12.11
N LYS A 216 -12.93 -21.24 12.91
CA LYS A 216 -13.48 -19.94 13.32
C LYS A 216 -12.76 -19.45 14.56
N LEU A 217 -12.08 -18.31 14.42
CA LEU A 217 -11.25 -17.71 15.45
C LEU A 217 -12.12 -17.08 16.56
N LYS A 218 -11.81 -17.37 17.83
CA LYS A 218 -12.41 -16.73 19.00
C LYS A 218 -11.46 -15.69 19.57
N ARG A 219 -11.98 -14.58 20.12
CA ARG A 219 -11.15 -13.52 20.73
C ARG A 219 -10.23 -14.04 21.84
N SER A 220 -10.68 -15.01 22.64
CA SER A 220 -9.89 -15.65 23.68
C SER A 220 -8.70 -16.41 23.12
N GLU A 221 -8.84 -17.05 21.95
CA GLU A 221 -7.79 -17.86 21.33
C GLU A 221 -6.64 -17.03 20.73
N ILE A 222 -6.91 -15.78 20.39
CA ILE A 222 -5.91 -14.89 19.81
C ILE A 222 -4.66 -14.80 20.69
N LYS A 223 -4.86 -14.63 22.01
CA LYS A 223 -3.75 -14.61 22.98
C LYS A 223 -3.42 -16.00 23.48
N SER A 224 -4.40 -16.81 23.93
CA SER A 224 -4.16 -18.09 24.58
C SER A 224 -3.53 -19.15 23.66
N LYS A 225 -3.83 -19.10 22.35
CA LYS A 225 -3.27 -20.00 21.32
C LYS A 225 -2.34 -19.29 20.34
N ASN A 226 -2.02 -18.01 20.60
CA ASN A 226 -1.09 -17.19 19.83
C ASN A 226 -1.43 -17.06 18.33
N TYR A 227 -2.73 -17.03 17.98
CA TYR A 227 -3.14 -16.96 16.56
C TYR A 227 -2.66 -15.70 15.84
N GLY A 228 -2.50 -14.57 16.55
CA GLY A 228 -1.93 -13.37 15.94
C GLY A 228 -0.54 -13.65 15.36
N GLN A 229 0.34 -14.28 16.13
CA GLN A 229 1.69 -14.66 15.67
C GLN A 229 1.62 -15.69 14.54
N LYS A 230 0.85 -16.79 14.72
CA LYS A 230 0.70 -17.84 13.69
C LYS A 230 0.28 -17.30 12.33
N ILE A 231 -0.62 -16.30 12.31
CA ILE A 231 -1.08 -15.65 11.06
C ILE A 231 0.08 -14.94 10.38
N PHE A 232 0.83 -14.11 11.11
CA PHE A 232 1.95 -13.37 10.50
C PHE A 232 3.14 -14.26 10.15
N ASP A 233 3.38 -15.36 10.89
CA ASP A 233 4.37 -16.38 10.52
C ASP A 233 4.01 -17.04 9.19
N LEU A 234 2.73 -17.39 9.00
CA LEU A 234 2.23 -17.91 7.73
C LEU A 234 2.35 -16.89 6.59
N ILE A 235 2.05 -15.61 6.85
CA ILE A 235 2.22 -14.54 5.84
C ILE A 235 3.70 -14.39 5.49
N ASN A 236 4.61 -14.37 6.46
CA ASN A 236 6.05 -14.33 6.21
C ASN A 236 6.53 -15.47 5.30
N GLU A 237 5.99 -16.68 5.52
CA GLU A 237 6.33 -17.87 4.71
C GLU A 237 5.70 -17.78 3.31
N ALA A 238 4.42 -17.41 3.22
CA ALA A 238 3.67 -17.36 1.97
C ALA A 238 4.13 -16.26 1.03
N TYR A 239 4.59 -15.12 1.58
CA TYR A 239 4.97 -13.93 0.80
C TYR A 239 6.47 -13.85 0.51
N ALA A 240 7.30 -14.71 1.14
CA ALA A 240 8.76 -14.71 0.94
C ALA A 240 9.21 -14.65 -0.53
N PRO A 241 8.55 -15.31 -1.52
CA PRO A 241 8.94 -15.24 -2.92
C PRO A 241 8.38 -14.05 -3.69
N LEU A 242 7.54 -13.19 -3.07
CA LEU A 242 6.94 -12.06 -3.77
C LEU A 242 7.94 -10.92 -3.94
N TYR A 243 7.86 -10.22 -5.06
CA TYR A 243 8.73 -9.08 -5.39
C TYR A 243 8.77 -8.05 -4.27
N GLY A 244 9.97 -7.66 -3.87
CA GLY A 244 10.19 -6.62 -2.85
C GLY A 244 9.95 -7.06 -1.42
N TYR A 245 9.28 -8.20 -1.18
CA TYR A 245 8.94 -8.65 0.16
C TYR A 245 10.18 -8.92 1.02
N SER A 246 10.12 -8.45 2.24
CA SER A 246 11.08 -8.79 3.30
C SER A 246 10.33 -9.26 4.54
N GLN A 247 10.80 -10.33 5.18
CA GLN A 247 10.14 -10.90 6.35
C GLN A 247 9.95 -9.87 7.46
N MET A 248 8.76 -9.82 8.03
CA MET A 248 8.44 -8.94 9.15
C MET A 248 9.23 -9.32 10.40
N THR A 249 9.71 -8.30 11.12
CA THR A 249 10.30 -8.49 12.45
C THR A 249 9.23 -8.77 13.50
N GLN A 250 9.64 -9.29 14.64
CA GLN A 250 8.72 -9.45 15.77
C GLN A 250 8.13 -8.11 16.24
N GLY A 251 8.91 -7.03 16.14
CA GLY A 251 8.46 -5.66 16.43
C GLY A 251 7.29 -5.24 15.51
N GLN A 252 7.43 -5.47 14.21
CA GLN A 252 6.38 -5.21 13.22
C GLN A 252 5.13 -6.08 13.45
N ILE A 253 5.31 -7.39 13.64
CA ILE A 253 4.18 -8.31 13.92
C ILE A 253 3.39 -7.83 15.14
N ASN A 254 4.08 -7.50 16.23
CA ASN A 254 3.45 -6.98 17.44
C ASN A 254 2.73 -5.63 17.20
N GLN A 255 3.28 -4.79 16.34
CA GLN A 255 2.68 -3.52 15.95
C GLN A 255 1.39 -3.75 15.16
N TYR A 256 1.40 -4.59 14.13
CA TYR A 256 0.22 -4.89 13.30
C TYR A 256 -0.89 -5.58 14.10
N ILE A 257 -0.56 -6.54 14.95
CA ILE A 257 -1.53 -7.17 15.84
C ILE A 257 -2.23 -6.12 16.72
N ARG A 258 -1.50 -5.18 17.30
CA ARG A 258 -2.08 -4.13 18.13
C ARG A 258 -2.95 -3.14 17.35
N MET A 259 -2.55 -2.80 16.13
CA MET A 259 -3.24 -1.80 15.30
C MET A 259 -4.52 -2.37 14.68
N TYR A 260 -4.44 -3.53 14.06
CA TYR A 260 -5.53 -4.04 13.22
C TYR A 260 -6.49 -4.99 13.92
N LEU A 261 -5.99 -5.82 14.84
CA LEU A 261 -6.81 -6.84 15.48
C LEU A 261 -8.07 -6.30 16.20
N PRO A 262 -8.04 -5.13 16.88
CA PRO A 262 -9.24 -4.55 17.49
C PRO A 262 -10.31 -4.13 16.48
N LEU A 263 -9.93 -3.83 15.24
CA LEU A 263 -10.80 -3.32 14.18
C LEU A 263 -11.45 -4.45 13.37
N ILE A 264 -10.90 -5.66 13.41
CA ILE A 264 -11.36 -6.78 12.58
C ILE A 264 -12.54 -7.49 13.24
N ASP A 265 -13.61 -7.65 12.47
CA ASP A 265 -14.71 -8.57 12.82
C ASP A 265 -14.23 -10.00 12.53
N LEU A 266 -14.10 -10.82 13.59
CA LEU A 266 -13.54 -12.17 13.47
C LEU A 266 -14.38 -13.10 12.57
N ARG A 267 -15.63 -12.76 12.27
CA ARG A 267 -16.44 -13.48 11.27
C ARG A 267 -15.85 -13.32 9.86
N MET A 268 -15.16 -12.21 9.60
CA MET A 268 -14.49 -11.89 8.33
C MET A 268 -13.04 -12.40 8.29
N VAL A 269 -12.67 -13.29 9.22
CA VAL A 269 -11.39 -14.01 9.23
C VAL A 269 -11.67 -15.48 9.00
N SER A 270 -11.03 -16.06 8.00
CA SER A 270 -11.05 -17.49 7.72
C SER A 270 -9.66 -18.07 7.96
N LEU A 271 -9.60 -19.13 8.72
CA LEU A 271 -8.40 -19.88 8.98
C LEU A 271 -8.60 -21.34 8.54
N VAL A 272 -7.58 -21.93 7.93
CA VAL A 272 -7.56 -23.35 7.60
C VAL A 272 -6.40 -24.01 8.33
N GLU A 273 -6.70 -25.11 9.02
CA GLU A 273 -5.74 -25.88 9.80
C GLU A 273 -5.62 -27.31 9.30
N ASP A 274 -4.45 -27.91 9.50
CA ASP A 274 -4.24 -29.36 9.31
C ASP A 274 -4.70 -30.18 10.54
N GLU A 275 -4.49 -31.50 10.50
CA GLU A 275 -4.82 -32.43 11.59
C GLU A 275 -4.10 -32.12 12.92
N ASN A 276 -2.94 -31.45 12.82
CA ASN A 276 -2.07 -31.11 13.97
C ASN A 276 -2.31 -29.67 14.49
N GLU A 277 -3.38 -29.01 14.08
CA GLU A 277 -3.71 -27.60 14.38
C GLU A 277 -2.64 -26.60 13.86
N ASN A 278 -1.85 -26.96 12.84
CA ASN A 278 -0.98 -26.02 12.17
C ASN A 278 -1.79 -25.18 11.18
N LEU A 279 -1.54 -23.89 11.17
CA LEU A 279 -2.20 -22.98 10.24
C LEU A 279 -1.67 -23.20 8.82
N VAL A 280 -2.58 -23.48 7.88
CA VAL A 280 -2.28 -23.81 6.47
C VAL A 280 -2.65 -22.63 5.55
N ALA A 281 -3.76 -21.96 5.86
CA ALA A 281 -4.19 -20.79 5.10
C ALA A 281 -4.92 -19.78 5.99
N VAL A 282 -4.87 -18.53 5.57
CA VAL A 282 -5.56 -17.40 6.19
C VAL A 282 -6.16 -16.49 5.13
N GLY A 283 -7.37 -16.02 5.40
CA GLY A 283 -8.01 -14.94 4.66
C GLY A 283 -8.57 -13.91 5.64
N ILE A 284 -8.22 -12.65 5.46
CA ILE A 284 -8.69 -11.54 6.31
C ILE A 284 -9.30 -10.48 5.42
N SER A 285 -10.50 -10.09 5.76
CA SER A 285 -11.25 -9.01 5.10
C SER A 285 -11.89 -8.09 6.15
N MET A 286 -12.32 -6.91 5.71
CA MET A 286 -13.04 -5.98 6.55
C MET A 286 -14.01 -5.11 5.73
N PRO A 287 -15.01 -4.47 6.36
CA PRO A 287 -15.81 -3.46 5.67
C PRO A 287 -14.90 -2.35 5.13
N SER A 288 -15.08 -1.91 3.88
CA SER A 288 -14.26 -0.82 3.33
C SER A 288 -14.43 0.46 4.15
N LEU A 289 -13.32 1.06 4.54
CA LEU A 289 -13.30 2.31 5.29
C LEU A 289 -13.16 3.55 4.40
N SER A 290 -13.04 3.39 3.08
CA SER A 290 -12.73 4.47 2.15
C SER A 290 -13.65 5.68 2.27
N GLU A 291 -14.97 5.49 2.22
CA GLU A 291 -15.93 6.58 2.40
C GLU A 291 -15.89 7.21 3.82
N ALA A 292 -15.62 6.37 4.83
CA ALA A 292 -15.54 6.85 6.21
C ALA A 292 -14.30 7.72 6.42
N LEU A 293 -13.16 7.33 5.85
CA LEU A 293 -11.91 8.10 5.86
C LEU A 293 -12.05 9.42 5.09
N GLN A 294 -12.73 9.42 3.93
CA GLN A 294 -13.05 10.66 3.22
C GLN A 294 -13.88 11.62 4.07
N LYS A 295 -14.93 11.11 4.75
CA LYS A 295 -15.77 11.92 5.67
C LYS A 295 -14.99 12.41 6.88
N ALA A 296 -14.05 11.62 7.39
CA ALA A 296 -13.16 11.98 8.48
C ALA A 296 -12.07 12.99 8.05
N LYS A 297 -11.82 13.16 6.74
CA LYS A 297 -10.79 14.06 6.18
C LYS A 297 -9.40 13.83 6.80
N GLY A 298 -9.05 12.57 7.03
CA GLY A 298 -7.79 12.18 7.66
C GLY A 298 -7.67 12.51 9.15
N LYS A 299 -8.75 12.86 9.86
CA LYS A 299 -8.70 13.26 11.29
C LYS A 299 -9.65 12.41 12.11
N MET A 300 -9.15 11.84 13.22
CA MET A 300 -10.00 11.13 14.18
C MET A 300 -10.89 12.07 14.99
N LEU A 301 -10.37 13.19 15.44
CA LEU A 301 -11.09 14.18 16.25
C LEU A 301 -11.53 15.39 15.40
N PRO A 302 -12.67 16.02 15.74
CA PRO A 302 -13.60 15.65 16.81
C PRO A 302 -14.57 14.50 16.45
N PHE A 303 -14.91 14.27 15.17
CA PHE A 303 -15.98 13.33 14.77
C PHE A 303 -15.53 12.24 13.78
N GLY A 304 -14.28 12.21 13.38
CA GLY A 304 -13.77 11.20 12.42
C GLY A 304 -13.93 9.78 12.94
N TRP A 305 -13.62 9.54 14.22
CA TRP A 305 -13.82 8.24 14.86
C TRP A 305 -15.25 7.70 14.73
N PHE A 306 -16.25 8.60 14.75
CA PHE A 306 -17.65 8.20 14.61
C PHE A 306 -17.97 7.65 13.22
N HIS A 307 -17.39 8.24 12.16
CA HIS A 307 -17.55 7.74 10.79
C HIS A 307 -16.95 6.34 10.63
N LEU A 308 -15.79 6.10 11.22
CA LEU A 308 -15.12 4.80 11.18
C LEU A 308 -15.88 3.74 11.99
N LEU A 309 -16.26 4.03 13.23
CA LEU A 309 -17.07 3.11 14.04
C LEU A 309 -18.41 2.80 13.39
N LYS A 310 -19.05 3.80 12.79
CA LYS A 310 -20.30 3.59 12.07
C LYS A 310 -20.13 2.63 10.90
N ALA A 311 -19.06 2.75 10.11
CA ALA A 311 -18.79 1.86 8.98
C ALA A 311 -18.46 0.43 9.44
N LEU A 312 -17.72 0.28 10.53
CA LEU A 312 -17.33 -1.03 11.05
C LEU A 312 -18.48 -1.78 11.73
N PHE A 313 -19.31 -1.09 12.54
CA PHE A 313 -20.18 -1.76 13.49
C PHE A 313 -21.67 -1.44 13.35
N ILE A 314 -22.06 -0.29 12.75
CA ILE A 314 -23.43 0.16 12.74
C ILE A 314 -24.06 0.03 11.35
N LYS A 315 -23.51 0.72 10.36
CA LYS A 315 -23.98 0.70 8.97
C LYS A 315 -22.83 0.36 8.05
N LYS A 316 -22.67 -0.95 7.81
CA LYS A 316 -21.61 -1.45 6.93
C LYS A 316 -21.78 -0.92 5.51
N PRO A 317 -20.66 -0.60 4.83
CA PRO A 317 -20.68 -0.26 3.41
C PRO A 317 -21.10 -1.48 2.58
N LYS A 318 -21.45 -1.26 1.31
CA LYS A 318 -21.72 -2.35 0.38
C LYS A 318 -20.46 -3.06 -0.11
N VAL A 319 -19.31 -2.44 0.11
CA VAL A 319 -17.99 -2.91 -0.32
C VAL A 319 -17.21 -3.41 0.89
N LEU A 320 -16.54 -4.53 0.73
CA LEU A 320 -15.52 -5.02 1.67
C LEU A 320 -14.14 -4.98 1.00
N ASP A 321 -13.10 -4.81 1.80
CA ASP A 321 -11.71 -4.87 1.36
C ASP A 321 -11.14 -6.25 1.73
N LEU A 322 -10.54 -6.95 0.74
CA LEU A 322 -9.80 -8.20 0.94
C LEU A 322 -8.37 -7.84 1.33
N LEU A 323 -8.04 -7.90 2.61
CA LEU A 323 -6.80 -7.34 3.13
C LEU A 323 -5.61 -8.28 2.97
N LEU A 324 -5.73 -9.51 3.44
CA LEU A 324 -4.63 -10.48 3.43
C LEU A 324 -5.15 -11.87 3.05
N VAL A 325 -4.43 -12.54 2.16
CA VAL A 325 -4.64 -13.93 1.80
C VAL A 325 -3.28 -14.62 1.78
N GLY A 326 -3.11 -15.63 2.61
CA GLY A 326 -1.89 -16.44 2.66
C GLY A 326 -2.22 -17.93 2.62
N VAL A 327 -1.45 -18.70 1.86
CA VAL A 327 -1.47 -20.17 1.83
C VAL A 327 -0.05 -20.65 1.92
N LYS A 328 0.23 -21.59 2.83
CA LYS A 328 1.54 -22.21 2.96
C LYS A 328 2.06 -22.72 1.62
N PRO A 329 3.37 -22.60 1.33
CA PRO A 329 3.95 -23.00 0.03
C PRO A 329 3.59 -24.42 -0.40
N GLU A 330 3.64 -25.39 0.54
CA GLU A 330 3.32 -26.79 0.27
C GLU A 330 1.84 -27.05 -0.07
N TYR A 331 0.95 -26.10 0.26
CA TYR A 331 -0.48 -26.17 -0.05
C TYR A 331 -0.90 -25.27 -1.21
N GLN A 332 -0.02 -24.44 -1.71
CA GLN A 332 -0.27 -23.67 -2.94
C GLN A 332 -0.48 -24.62 -4.12
N SER A 333 -1.30 -24.24 -5.08
CA SER A 333 -1.69 -25.11 -6.22
C SER A 333 -2.54 -26.34 -5.88
N LYS A 334 -2.88 -26.57 -4.59
CA LYS A 334 -3.81 -27.63 -4.16
C LYS A 334 -5.26 -27.15 -4.03
N GLY A 335 -5.53 -25.88 -4.38
CA GLY A 335 -6.86 -25.29 -4.32
C GLY A 335 -7.31 -24.84 -2.92
N VAL A 336 -6.41 -24.84 -1.92
CA VAL A 336 -6.74 -24.51 -0.52
C VAL A 336 -7.29 -23.10 -0.36
N ASN A 337 -6.91 -22.16 -1.23
CA ASN A 337 -7.50 -20.82 -1.28
C ASN A 337 -9.01 -20.83 -1.50
N ALA A 338 -9.56 -21.86 -2.17
CA ALA A 338 -11.00 -22.00 -2.35
C ALA A 338 -11.74 -22.17 -1.01
N LEU A 339 -11.11 -22.77 -0.01
CA LEU A 339 -11.68 -22.96 1.30
C LEU A 339 -11.93 -21.63 2.03
N LEU A 340 -11.08 -20.61 1.79
CA LEU A 340 -11.26 -19.29 2.36
C LEU A 340 -12.53 -18.61 1.84
N PHE A 341 -12.81 -18.74 0.52
CA PHE A 341 -14.03 -18.21 -0.07
C PHE A 341 -15.27 -19.05 0.27
N TYR A 342 -15.10 -20.36 0.35
CA TYR A 342 -16.16 -21.27 0.81
C TYR A 342 -16.67 -20.86 2.19
N ASP A 343 -15.78 -20.44 3.08
CA ASP A 343 -16.09 -19.98 4.41
C ASP A 343 -16.57 -18.52 4.49
N LEU A 344 -15.94 -17.61 3.72
CA LEU A 344 -16.18 -16.18 3.86
C LEU A 344 -17.35 -15.66 3.02
N VAL A 345 -17.61 -16.21 1.83
CA VAL A 345 -18.69 -15.70 0.97
C VAL A 345 -20.07 -15.77 1.65
N PRO A 346 -20.46 -16.86 2.34
CA PRO A 346 -21.70 -16.88 3.10
C PRO A 346 -21.79 -15.80 4.19
N VAL A 347 -20.63 -15.47 4.82
CA VAL A 347 -20.55 -14.39 5.80
C VAL A 347 -20.78 -13.03 5.13
N TYR A 348 -20.16 -12.79 3.97
CA TYR A 348 -20.36 -11.56 3.21
C TYR A 348 -21.81 -11.35 2.79
N GLN A 349 -22.46 -12.42 2.32
CA GLN A 349 -23.89 -12.42 1.98
C GLN A 349 -24.77 -12.06 3.18
N GLN A 350 -24.55 -12.76 4.30
CA GLN A 350 -25.29 -12.53 5.55
C GLN A 350 -25.09 -11.10 6.09
N MET A 351 -23.89 -10.53 5.90
CA MET A 351 -23.57 -9.17 6.31
C MET A 351 -24.03 -8.10 5.30
N GLY A 352 -24.57 -8.51 4.14
CA GLY A 352 -25.17 -7.63 3.14
C GLY A 352 -24.15 -6.93 2.21
N PHE A 353 -22.91 -7.42 2.13
CA PHE A 353 -21.94 -6.92 1.15
C PHE A 353 -22.36 -7.29 -0.27
N LYS A 354 -22.08 -6.39 -1.21
CA LYS A 354 -22.38 -6.57 -2.63
C LYS A 354 -21.11 -6.71 -3.47
N TYR A 355 -20.02 -6.09 -3.02
CA TYR A 355 -18.75 -6.06 -3.75
C TYR A 355 -17.59 -6.33 -2.79
N GLY A 356 -16.55 -6.97 -3.32
CA GLY A 356 -15.24 -7.07 -2.72
C GLY A 356 -14.23 -6.27 -3.56
N GLU A 357 -13.27 -5.66 -2.90
CA GLU A 357 -12.13 -4.98 -3.48
C GLU A 357 -10.87 -5.77 -3.13
N SER A 358 -10.10 -6.22 -4.13
CA SER A 358 -8.83 -6.88 -3.84
C SER A 358 -7.80 -5.84 -3.41
N ASN A 359 -6.84 -6.25 -2.59
CA ASN A 359 -5.60 -5.49 -2.46
C ASN A 359 -4.79 -5.56 -3.76
N PRO A 360 -3.79 -4.67 -3.96
CA PRO A 360 -2.89 -4.76 -5.09
C PRO A 360 -2.22 -6.13 -5.19
N GLU A 361 -2.35 -6.77 -6.34
CA GLU A 361 -1.77 -8.07 -6.65
C GLU A 361 -0.72 -7.93 -7.74
N LEU A 362 0.48 -8.48 -7.55
CA LEU A 362 1.51 -8.45 -8.60
C LEU A 362 0.96 -8.96 -9.94
N GLU A 363 1.17 -8.22 -11.01
CA GLU A 363 0.71 -8.54 -12.37
C GLU A 363 1.14 -9.96 -12.80
N LEU A 364 2.33 -10.38 -12.36
CA LEU A 364 2.90 -11.68 -12.68
C LEU A 364 2.37 -12.81 -11.79
N ASN A 365 1.65 -12.53 -10.71
CA ASN A 365 1.10 -13.55 -9.81
C ASN A 365 -0.20 -14.16 -10.35
N LYS A 366 -0.08 -14.84 -11.50
CA LYS A 366 -1.23 -15.46 -12.19
C LYS A 366 -1.96 -16.51 -11.33
N LYS A 367 -1.28 -17.13 -10.36
CA LYS A 367 -1.90 -18.10 -9.44
C LYS A 367 -2.94 -17.45 -8.53
N VAL A 368 -2.65 -16.24 -8.00
CA VAL A 368 -3.60 -15.49 -7.18
C VAL A 368 -4.73 -14.96 -8.06
N GLN A 369 -4.43 -14.38 -9.22
CA GLN A 369 -5.43 -13.85 -10.13
C GLN A 369 -6.40 -14.92 -10.66
N ALA A 370 -5.92 -16.17 -10.85
CA ALA A 370 -6.76 -17.27 -11.32
C ALA A 370 -7.94 -17.63 -10.38
N GLN A 371 -7.86 -17.27 -9.10
CA GLN A 371 -8.96 -17.46 -8.15
C GLN A 371 -10.19 -16.63 -8.51
N TRP A 372 -10.00 -15.48 -9.14
CA TRP A 372 -11.09 -14.59 -9.56
C TRP A 372 -11.93 -15.14 -10.69
N GLY A 373 -11.43 -16.10 -11.45
CA GLY A 373 -12.19 -16.78 -12.51
C GLY A 373 -13.44 -17.55 -12.04
N ALA A 374 -13.59 -17.76 -10.73
CA ALA A 374 -14.80 -18.32 -10.13
C ALA A 374 -15.87 -17.28 -9.76
N PHE A 375 -15.54 -15.99 -9.87
CA PHE A 375 -16.39 -14.86 -9.51
C PHE A 375 -16.57 -13.93 -10.71
N GLU A 376 -17.61 -13.11 -10.66
CA GLU A 376 -17.71 -11.94 -11.54
C GLU A 376 -16.72 -10.89 -11.04
N ALA A 377 -15.57 -10.82 -11.71
CA ALA A 377 -14.44 -9.97 -11.32
C ALA A 377 -14.00 -9.09 -12.49
N VAL A 378 -13.75 -7.82 -12.22
CA VAL A 378 -13.25 -6.86 -13.19
C VAL A 378 -11.98 -6.24 -12.66
N GLN A 379 -10.87 -6.32 -13.42
CA GLN A 379 -9.70 -5.51 -13.14
C GLN A 379 -10.05 -4.05 -13.41
N HIS A 380 -9.93 -3.20 -12.40
CA HIS A 380 -10.38 -1.81 -12.50
C HIS A 380 -9.33 -0.78 -12.12
N LYS A 381 -8.23 -1.19 -11.50
CA LYS A 381 -7.07 -0.33 -11.23
C LYS A 381 -5.77 -1.04 -11.54
N ARG A 382 -4.74 -0.27 -11.87
CA ARG A 382 -3.37 -0.73 -12.05
C ARG A 382 -2.42 0.28 -11.44
N ARG A 383 -1.37 -0.24 -10.80
CA ARG A 383 -0.31 0.54 -10.17
C ARG A 383 1.04 0.11 -10.69
N ARG A 384 2.01 1.03 -10.66
CA ARG A 384 3.35 0.78 -11.14
C ARG A 384 4.40 1.32 -10.18
N ALA A 385 5.39 0.49 -9.85
CA ALA A 385 6.69 0.97 -9.39
C ALA A 385 7.59 1.25 -10.58
N TYR A 386 8.25 2.38 -10.53
CA TYR A 386 9.22 2.85 -11.50
C TYR A 386 10.63 2.72 -10.94
N LYS A 387 11.59 2.50 -11.83
CA LYS A 387 13.01 2.39 -11.48
C LYS A 387 13.88 3.17 -12.44
N LYS A 388 14.99 3.70 -11.92
CA LYS A 388 16.03 4.35 -12.70
C LYS A 388 17.39 4.01 -12.09
N MET A 389 18.38 3.70 -12.93
CA MET A 389 19.76 3.50 -12.46
C MET A 389 20.38 4.83 -12.11
N LEU A 390 21.08 4.87 -10.97
CA LEU A 390 21.85 6.03 -10.57
C LEU A 390 23.20 6.00 -11.28
N VAL A 391 23.48 7.01 -12.08
CA VAL A 391 24.79 7.14 -12.71
C VAL A 391 25.82 7.38 -11.61
N ALA A 392 26.85 6.53 -11.55
CA ALA A 392 27.96 6.72 -10.64
C ALA A 392 28.56 8.11 -10.89
N GLY A 393 28.53 8.97 -9.88
CA GLY A 393 29.24 10.24 -9.96
C GLY A 393 30.69 9.96 -10.33
N LYS A 394 31.20 10.61 -11.37
CA LYS A 394 32.65 10.62 -11.62
C LYS A 394 33.30 11.09 -10.33
N LYS A 395 34.03 10.21 -9.63
CA LYS A 395 34.99 10.69 -8.62
C LYS A 395 35.92 11.63 -9.36
N GLU A 396 35.85 12.90 -9.08
CA GLU A 396 36.94 13.80 -9.43
C GLU A 396 38.16 13.27 -8.66
N GLU A 397 39.06 12.63 -9.37
CA GLU A 397 40.40 12.33 -8.87
C GLU A 397 41.12 13.68 -8.69
N ASN A 398 41.23 14.11 -7.43
CA ASN A 398 42.15 15.17 -7.00
C ASN A 398 43.52 14.57 -6.66
#